data_6761a82212a2e03aa719c410f18af125
#
_entry.id   6761a82212a2e03aa719c410f18af125
#
_cell.length_a   1.000
_cell.length_b   1.000
_cell.length_c   1.000
_cell.angle_alpha   90.00
_cell.angle_beta   90.00
_cell.angle_gamma   90.00
#
_symmetry.space_group_name_H-M   'P 1'
#
loop_
_entity.id
_entity.type
_entity.pdbx_description
1 polymer ?
#
loop_
_entity_poly.entity_id
_entity_poly.type
_entity_poly.pdbx_seq_one_letter_code
_entity_poly.pdbx_strand_id
1 'polypeptide(L)'
;LPHFDNTAVTCLAWDGNAFHIVYEGDNSHLDESISTLARQSWWRKGGQKAEDVNLWFRPLDPEKEQELYLAARRDTWITVHGTELPFDGPGFWEVARRDLEMSPWGVSVAMAGDQFAGMIQLDLERFRSDGAGYIPLCYMAPEFRNRGLGVQLLGHAVSIFRKEGRQGLRLRCALNNDHAQHFYDKYGFHKIGVEEGKWFPLDVLEKPICRPDIPNVA
;
A
#
# COMPACT_ATOMS: atom_id res chain seq x y z
N LEU A 1 -16.52 -8.54 -13.79
CA LEU A 1 -15.84 -9.68 -13.17
C LEU A 1 -16.54 -9.99 -11.87
N PRO A 2 -16.74 -11.28 -11.51
CA PRO A 2 -17.30 -11.64 -10.22
C PRO A 2 -16.37 -11.16 -9.10
N HIS A 3 -16.96 -10.73 -7.97
CA HIS A 3 -16.21 -10.39 -6.77
C HIS A 3 -15.95 -11.67 -5.98
N PHE A 4 -14.69 -11.91 -5.66
CA PHE A 4 -14.28 -13.03 -4.84
C PHE A 4 -13.86 -12.55 -3.46
N ASP A 5 -14.06 -13.41 -2.48
CA ASP A 5 -13.50 -13.19 -1.15
C ASP A 5 -11.96 -13.27 -1.20
N ASN A 6 -11.30 -12.58 -0.29
CA ASN A 6 -9.85 -12.75 -0.10
C ASN A 6 -9.62 -14.19 0.34
N THR A 7 -8.71 -14.88 -0.33
CA THR A 7 -8.40 -16.29 -0.15
C THR A 7 -9.41 -17.28 -0.79
N ALA A 8 -10.40 -16.80 -1.54
CA ALA A 8 -11.22 -17.70 -2.36
C ALA A 8 -10.35 -18.50 -3.33
N VAL A 9 -10.69 -19.77 -3.48
CA VAL A 9 -9.92 -20.73 -4.27
C VAL A 9 -10.58 -20.93 -5.64
N THR A 10 -9.80 -20.80 -6.71
CA THR A 10 -10.25 -21.19 -8.05
C THR A 10 -9.43 -22.41 -8.49
N CYS A 11 -10.11 -23.47 -8.89
CA CYS A 11 -9.48 -24.68 -9.38
C CYS A 11 -9.50 -24.72 -10.91
N LEU A 12 -8.33 -24.91 -11.49
CA LEU A 12 -8.17 -25.10 -12.93
C LEU A 12 -7.66 -26.51 -13.22
N ALA A 13 -8.29 -27.20 -14.17
CA ALA A 13 -7.80 -28.45 -14.71
C ALA A 13 -7.13 -28.19 -16.07
N TRP A 14 -6.05 -28.90 -16.33
CA TRP A 14 -5.35 -28.91 -17.63
C TRP A 14 -5.65 -30.22 -18.37
N ASP A 15 -6.18 -30.15 -19.58
CA ASP A 15 -6.51 -31.33 -20.40
C ASP A 15 -5.43 -31.76 -21.41
N GLY A 16 -4.28 -31.09 -21.37
CA GLY A 16 -3.20 -31.28 -22.32
C GLY A 16 -3.16 -30.21 -23.42
N ASN A 17 -4.20 -29.40 -23.57
CA ASN A 17 -4.32 -28.34 -24.58
C ASN A 17 -4.81 -27.01 -24.02
N ALA A 18 -5.72 -27.02 -23.05
CA ALA A 18 -6.30 -25.81 -22.46
C ALA A 18 -6.57 -25.99 -20.95
N PHE A 19 -6.66 -24.85 -20.25
CA PHE A 19 -7.16 -24.81 -18.87
C PHE A 19 -8.67 -24.71 -18.84
N HIS A 20 -9.30 -25.51 -18.01
CA HIS A 20 -10.74 -25.49 -17.75
C HIS A 20 -10.99 -25.14 -16.28
N ILE A 21 -11.92 -24.22 -16.03
CA ILE A 21 -12.34 -23.89 -14.66
C ILE A 21 -13.18 -25.03 -14.13
N VAL A 22 -12.74 -25.69 -13.07
CA VAL A 22 -13.47 -26.73 -12.35
C VAL A 22 -14.45 -26.10 -11.38
N TYR A 23 -13.98 -25.15 -10.59
CA TYR A 23 -14.78 -24.25 -9.79
C TYR A 23 -14.07 -22.93 -9.61
N GLU A 24 -14.82 -21.87 -9.31
CA GLU A 24 -14.32 -20.51 -9.23
C GLU A 24 -14.82 -19.85 -7.94
N GLY A 25 -13.91 -19.17 -7.23
CA GLY A 25 -14.26 -18.33 -6.10
C GLY A 25 -14.80 -19.09 -4.87
N ASP A 26 -14.44 -20.35 -4.69
CA ASP A 26 -14.82 -21.12 -3.51
C ASP A 26 -14.24 -20.49 -2.24
N ASN A 27 -15.11 -20.03 -1.36
CA ASN A 27 -14.79 -19.45 -0.06
C ASN A 27 -15.40 -20.27 1.09
N SER A 28 -15.81 -21.51 0.85
CA SER A 28 -16.49 -22.39 1.83
C SER A 28 -15.65 -22.65 3.10
N HIS A 29 -14.34 -22.43 3.04
CA HIS A 29 -13.43 -22.53 4.18
C HIS A 29 -13.41 -21.28 5.07
N LEU A 30 -14.11 -20.19 4.68
CA LEU A 30 -14.17 -18.95 5.44
C LEU A 30 -15.45 -18.88 6.26
N ASP A 31 -15.29 -18.67 7.58
CA ASP A 31 -16.40 -18.24 8.43
C ASP A 31 -16.79 -16.80 8.11
N GLU A 32 -18.07 -16.44 8.29
CA GLU A 32 -18.55 -15.07 8.06
C GLU A 32 -17.76 -14.00 8.84
N SER A 33 -17.21 -14.36 9.99
CA SER A 33 -16.42 -13.45 10.82
C SER A 33 -15.07 -13.10 10.22
N ILE A 34 -14.55 -13.92 9.30
CA ILE A 34 -13.25 -13.72 8.63
C ILE A 34 -13.39 -13.41 7.14
N SER A 35 -14.56 -13.65 6.55
CA SER A 35 -14.85 -13.27 5.16
C SER A 35 -14.76 -11.78 4.96
N THR A 36 -13.97 -11.34 3.97
CA THR A 36 -13.83 -9.93 3.63
C THR A 36 -15.08 -9.40 2.94
N LEU A 37 -15.75 -10.19 2.11
CA LEU A 37 -17.00 -9.81 1.47
C LEU A 37 -18.15 -9.71 2.50
N ALA A 38 -18.27 -10.67 3.41
CA ALA A 38 -19.30 -10.63 4.44
C ALA A 38 -19.18 -9.41 5.37
N ARG A 39 -17.97 -8.85 5.53
CA ARG A 39 -17.72 -7.64 6.32
C ARG A 39 -18.04 -6.35 5.57
N GLN A 40 -18.18 -6.37 4.25
CA GLN A 40 -18.46 -5.19 3.46
C GLN A 40 -19.94 -4.79 3.63
N SER A 41 -20.17 -3.54 4.04
CA SER A 41 -21.54 -3.05 4.28
C SER A 41 -22.38 -3.03 3.00
N TRP A 42 -21.77 -2.87 1.83
CA TRP A 42 -22.44 -2.91 0.54
C TRP A 42 -22.88 -4.32 0.14
N TRP A 43 -22.11 -5.35 0.49
CA TRP A 43 -22.47 -6.75 0.25
C TRP A 43 -23.71 -7.14 1.03
N ARG A 44 -23.80 -6.76 2.31
CA ARG A 44 -24.94 -7.06 3.21
C ARG A 44 -26.22 -6.31 2.80
N LYS A 45 -26.11 -5.14 2.17
CA LYS A 45 -27.26 -4.28 1.82
C LYS A 45 -27.87 -4.56 0.45
N GLY A 46 -27.50 -5.64 -0.22
CA GLY A 46 -28.16 -6.08 -1.45
C GLY A 46 -28.21 -5.01 -2.54
N GLY A 47 -27.05 -4.47 -2.94
CA GLY A 47 -26.98 -3.75 -4.20
C GLY A 47 -26.90 -2.23 -4.19
N GLN A 48 -26.60 -1.56 -3.09
CA GLN A 48 -25.94 -0.26 -3.23
C GLN A 48 -24.47 -0.52 -3.57
N LYS A 49 -24.14 -0.39 -4.86
CA LYS A 49 -22.77 -0.30 -5.34
C LYS A 49 -22.10 0.84 -4.58
N ALA A 50 -21.39 0.54 -3.49
CA ALA A 50 -20.20 1.33 -3.22
C ALA A 50 -19.41 1.23 -4.52
N GLU A 51 -19.09 2.34 -5.15
CA GLU A 51 -18.22 2.32 -6.32
C GLU A 51 -16.99 1.54 -5.90
N ASP A 52 -16.80 0.35 -6.48
CA ASP A 52 -15.58 -0.41 -6.30
C ASP A 52 -14.48 0.37 -6.98
N VAL A 53 -13.93 1.33 -6.27
CA VAL A 53 -12.81 2.11 -6.75
C VAL A 53 -11.56 1.25 -6.63
N ASN A 54 -11.28 0.51 -7.69
CA ASN A 54 -9.99 -0.15 -7.84
C ASN A 54 -8.98 0.88 -8.30
N LEU A 55 -7.97 1.11 -7.48
CA LEU A 55 -6.85 1.95 -7.86
C LEU A 55 -5.97 1.19 -8.84
N TRP A 56 -5.57 1.85 -9.92
CA TRP A 56 -4.49 1.39 -10.76
C TRP A 56 -3.26 2.25 -10.54
N PHE A 57 -2.09 1.70 -10.83
CA PHE A 57 -0.81 2.33 -10.50
C PHE A 57 0.02 2.51 -11.75
N ARG A 58 0.71 3.63 -11.80
CA ARG A 58 1.74 3.92 -12.80
C ARG A 58 2.96 4.54 -12.15
N PRO A 59 4.14 4.43 -12.75
CA PRO A 59 5.29 5.23 -12.35
C PRO A 59 5.00 6.73 -12.41
N LEU A 60 5.63 7.49 -11.53
CA LEU A 60 5.68 8.94 -11.64
C LEU A 60 6.58 9.34 -12.83
N ASP A 61 6.14 10.31 -13.62
CA ASP A 61 6.98 10.94 -14.67
C ASP A 61 7.81 12.07 -14.04
N PRO A 62 9.15 11.87 -13.83
CA PRO A 62 9.96 12.86 -13.14
C PRO A 62 10.13 14.17 -13.90
N GLU A 63 9.92 14.15 -15.22
CA GLU A 63 10.09 15.35 -16.06
C GLU A 63 8.84 16.26 -16.01
N LYS A 64 7.67 15.70 -15.66
CA LYS A 64 6.40 16.43 -15.73
C LYS A 64 5.67 16.55 -14.40
N GLU A 65 5.96 15.66 -13.43
CA GLU A 65 5.11 15.49 -12.25
C GLU A 65 5.81 15.84 -10.93
N GLN A 66 6.90 16.60 -10.98
CA GLN A 66 7.56 17.08 -9.76
C GLN A 66 6.59 17.85 -8.85
N GLU A 67 5.79 18.75 -9.42
CA GLU A 67 4.83 19.54 -8.65
C GLU A 67 3.74 18.68 -8.00
N LEU A 68 3.29 17.62 -8.69
CA LEU A 68 2.34 16.64 -8.13
C LEU A 68 2.93 15.95 -6.90
N TYR A 69 4.19 15.50 -7.00
CA TYR A 69 4.89 14.88 -5.88
C TYR A 69 5.06 15.85 -4.71
N LEU A 70 5.50 17.07 -4.99
CA LEU A 70 5.73 18.10 -3.97
C LEU A 70 4.43 18.51 -3.28
N ALA A 71 3.32 18.58 -4.01
CA ALA A 71 1.99 18.86 -3.43
C ALA A 71 1.58 17.75 -2.45
N ALA A 72 1.72 16.49 -2.83
CA ALA A 72 1.41 15.34 -1.97
C ALA A 72 2.31 15.33 -0.71
N ARG A 73 3.60 15.60 -0.88
CA ARG A 73 4.56 15.70 0.24
C ARG A 73 4.21 16.85 1.18
N ARG A 74 3.88 18.00 0.64
CA ARG A 74 3.51 19.20 1.42
C ARG A 74 2.24 18.96 2.23
N ASP A 75 1.22 18.35 1.63
CA ASP A 75 -0.02 18.02 2.34
C ASP A 75 0.22 17.01 3.49
N THR A 76 1.05 15.98 3.23
CA THR A 76 1.50 15.06 4.29
C THR A 76 2.27 15.80 5.38
N TRP A 77 3.17 16.70 5.01
CA TRP A 77 3.96 17.50 5.94
C TRP A 77 3.06 18.37 6.85
N ILE A 78 2.12 19.08 6.26
CA ILE A 78 1.17 19.93 7.00
C ILE A 78 0.32 19.08 7.95
N THR A 79 -0.12 17.91 7.51
CA THR A 79 -0.91 16.99 8.35
C THR A 79 -0.14 16.53 9.59
N VAL A 80 1.17 16.30 9.48
CA VAL A 80 2.02 15.79 10.57
C VAL A 80 2.55 16.92 11.46
N HIS A 81 3.02 18.02 10.85
CA HIS A 81 3.82 19.04 11.55
C HIS A 81 3.09 20.38 11.75
N GLY A 82 1.97 20.59 11.08
CA GLY A 82 1.37 21.91 10.99
C GLY A 82 2.09 22.85 10.01
N THR A 83 1.63 24.11 9.97
CA THR A 83 2.15 25.10 9.00
C THR A 83 3.39 25.85 9.46
N GLU A 84 3.79 25.69 10.71
CA GLU A 84 4.87 26.48 11.33
C GLU A 84 6.28 25.97 11.01
N LEU A 85 6.40 24.70 10.62
CA LEU A 85 7.69 24.09 10.33
C LEU A 85 8.09 24.25 8.86
N PRO A 86 9.37 24.53 8.56
CA PRO A 86 9.83 24.71 7.19
C PRO A 86 9.76 23.40 6.42
N PHE A 87 9.17 23.44 5.23
CA PHE A 87 9.09 22.33 4.29
C PHE A 87 10.28 22.36 3.33
N ASP A 88 11.07 21.27 3.33
CA ASP A 88 12.22 21.11 2.43
C ASP A 88 11.81 20.38 1.14
N GLY A 89 11.12 21.09 0.25
CA GLY A 89 10.69 20.54 -1.04
C GLY A 89 11.85 20.03 -1.90
N PRO A 90 12.92 20.80 -2.11
CA PRO A 90 14.09 20.34 -2.88
C PRO A 90 14.70 19.06 -2.33
N GLY A 91 14.90 18.95 -1.02
CA GLY A 91 15.46 17.75 -0.41
C GLY A 91 14.55 16.52 -0.57
N PHE A 92 13.24 16.67 -0.44
CA PHE A 92 12.31 15.58 -0.71
C PHE A 92 12.32 15.14 -2.17
N TRP A 93 12.44 16.08 -3.10
CA TRP A 93 12.50 15.77 -4.51
C TRP A 93 13.80 15.04 -4.90
N GLU A 94 14.92 15.43 -4.34
CA GLU A 94 16.20 14.75 -4.56
C GLU A 94 16.13 13.28 -4.13
N VAL A 95 15.53 13.01 -2.95
CA VAL A 95 15.33 11.63 -2.49
C VAL A 95 14.41 10.87 -3.43
N ALA A 96 13.30 11.47 -3.87
CA ALA A 96 12.36 10.82 -4.79
C ALA A 96 13.02 10.49 -6.14
N ARG A 97 13.84 11.40 -6.68
CA ARG A 97 14.58 11.16 -7.93
C ARG A 97 15.53 9.97 -7.80
N ARG A 98 16.27 9.91 -6.70
CA ARG A 98 17.16 8.77 -6.43
C ARG A 98 16.36 7.45 -6.38
N ASP A 99 15.21 7.42 -5.73
CA ASP A 99 14.38 6.22 -5.66
C ASP A 99 13.82 5.83 -7.04
N LEU A 100 13.49 6.82 -7.89
CA LEU A 100 13.09 6.60 -9.30
C LEU A 100 14.26 6.11 -10.19
N GLU A 101 15.47 6.54 -9.94
CA GLU A 101 16.68 6.06 -10.64
C GLU A 101 16.93 4.57 -10.31
N MET A 102 16.64 4.15 -9.08
CA MET A 102 16.76 2.75 -8.66
C MET A 102 15.66 1.86 -9.25
N SER A 103 14.45 2.38 -9.38
CA SER A 103 13.31 1.66 -9.94
C SER A 103 12.27 2.62 -10.49
N PRO A 104 11.67 2.36 -11.67
CA PRO A 104 10.53 3.15 -12.15
C PRO A 104 9.38 3.19 -11.14
N TRP A 105 9.28 2.19 -10.27
CA TRP A 105 8.28 2.08 -9.21
C TRP A 105 8.72 2.72 -7.88
N GLY A 106 9.88 3.38 -7.83
CA GLY A 106 10.37 4.11 -6.66
C GLY A 106 9.39 5.20 -6.19
N VAL A 107 8.65 5.79 -7.13
CA VAL A 107 7.46 6.59 -6.82
C VAL A 107 6.34 6.17 -7.75
N SER A 108 5.23 5.72 -7.17
CA SER A 108 4.06 5.26 -7.90
C SER A 108 2.87 6.18 -7.64
N VAL A 109 2.21 6.59 -8.73
CA VAL A 109 0.98 7.36 -8.73
C VAL A 109 -0.20 6.39 -8.74
N ALA A 110 -1.11 6.56 -7.79
CA ALA A 110 -2.36 5.80 -7.70
C ALA A 110 -3.50 6.62 -8.33
N MET A 111 -4.23 5.99 -9.23
CA MET A 111 -5.31 6.59 -10.00
C MET A 111 -6.64 5.85 -9.75
N ALA A 112 -7.72 6.61 -9.66
CA ALA A 112 -9.10 6.12 -9.65
C ALA A 112 -9.78 6.57 -10.97
N GLY A 113 -9.86 5.67 -11.95
CA GLY A 113 -10.13 6.09 -13.32
C GLY A 113 -9.06 7.08 -13.79
N ASP A 114 -9.46 8.28 -14.21
CA ASP A 114 -8.54 9.34 -14.66
C ASP A 114 -8.17 10.34 -13.54
N GLN A 115 -8.65 10.12 -12.32
CA GLN A 115 -8.40 11.03 -11.19
C GLN A 115 -7.18 10.58 -10.38
N PHE A 116 -6.35 11.53 -9.98
CA PHE A 116 -5.29 11.30 -9.02
C PHE A 116 -5.87 10.95 -7.65
N ALA A 117 -5.61 9.75 -7.17
CA ALA A 117 -6.16 9.27 -5.89
C ALA A 117 -5.12 9.23 -4.77
N GLY A 118 -3.85 9.11 -5.11
CA GLY A 118 -2.80 9.02 -4.11
C GLY A 118 -1.43 8.72 -4.70
N MET A 119 -0.47 8.52 -3.82
CA MET A 119 0.92 8.27 -4.19
C MET A 119 1.61 7.44 -3.13
N ILE A 120 2.52 6.58 -3.55
CA ILE A 120 3.41 5.86 -2.65
C ILE A 120 4.85 5.93 -3.15
N GLN A 121 5.79 6.21 -2.24
CA GLN A 121 7.23 6.20 -2.50
C GLN A 121 7.85 4.99 -1.82
N LEU A 122 8.77 4.34 -2.51
CA LEU A 122 9.43 3.11 -2.10
C LEU A 122 10.94 3.29 -2.20
N ASP A 123 11.62 3.21 -1.06
CA ASP A 123 13.08 3.18 -0.98
C ASP A 123 13.54 1.71 -0.94
N LEU A 124 14.15 1.26 -2.04
CA LEU A 124 14.57 -0.13 -2.23
C LEU A 124 15.88 -0.46 -1.49
N GLU A 125 16.63 0.54 -1.03
CA GLU A 125 17.97 0.36 -0.49
C GLU A 125 18.08 0.50 1.03
N ARG A 126 17.29 1.39 1.65
CA ARG A 126 17.48 1.83 3.06
C ARG A 126 17.62 0.68 4.07
N PHE A 127 16.82 -0.36 3.96
CA PHE A 127 16.81 -1.52 4.89
C PHE A 127 17.03 -2.85 4.15
N ARG A 128 17.71 -2.79 3.02
CA ARG A 128 17.98 -3.96 2.19
C ARG A 128 18.73 -5.06 2.95
N SER A 129 19.74 -4.68 3.73
CA SER A 129 20.52 -5.62 4.55
C SER A 129 19.68 -6.35 5.59
N ASP A 130 18.58 -5.72 6.04
CA ASP A 130 17.66 -6.29 7.04
C ASP A 130 16.55 -7.14 6.39
N GLY A 131 16.55 -7.26 5.07
CA GLY A 131 15.50 -7.94 4.32
C GLY A 131 14.18 -7.16 4.30
N ALA A 132 14.18 -5.87 4.62
CA ALA A 132 13.00 -5.03 4.63
C ALA A 132 13.01 -4.01 3.48
N GLY A 133 11.81 -3.67 2.98
CA GLY A 133 11.55 -2.53 2.14
C GLY A 133 11.13 -1.33 2.99
N TYR A 134 11.35 -0.11 2.51
CA TYR A 134 10.98 1.09 3.23
C TYR A 134 10.00 1.97 2.44
N ILE A 135 8.99 2.49 3.12
CA ILE A 135 7.97 3.39 2.56
C ILE A 135 8.20 4.81 3.12
N PRO A 136 8.87 5.71 2.36
CA PRO A 136 9.07 7.10 2.77
C PRO A 136 7.80 7.96 2.70
N LEU A 137 6.85 7.60 1.82
CA LEU A 137 5.59 8.29 1.62
C LEU A 137 4.47 7.30 1.31
N CYS A 138 3.37 7.39 2.04
CA CYS A 138 2.09 6.76 1.72
C CYS A 138 1.01 7.84 1.80
N TYR A 139 0.51 8.29 0.66
CA TYR A 139 -0.37 9.45 0.55
C TYR A 139 -1.66 9.12 -0.18
N MET A 140 -2.79 9.53 0.43
CA MET A 140 -4.10 9.56 -0.23
C MET A 140 -4.54 11.01 -0.39
N ALA A 141 -5.01 11.35 -1.58
CA ALA A 141 -5.61 12.66 -1.84
C ALA A 141 -6.87 12.85 -0.97
N PRO A 142 -7.15 14.08 -0.48
CA PRO A 142 -8.22 14.33 0.47
C PRO A 142 -9.57 13.74 0.09
N GLU A 143 -9.92 13.81 -1.20
CA GLU A 143 -11.20 13.32 -1.75
C GLU A 143 -11.35 11.80 -1.68
N PHE A 144 -10.23 11.08 -1.52
CA PHE A 144 -10.18 9.61 -1.46
C PHE A 144 -9.89 9.06 -0.05
N ARG A 145 -9.72 9.95 0.96
CA ARG A 145 -9.51 9.53 2.35
C ARG A 145 -10.79 8.93 2.95
N ASN A 146 -10.62 8.14 4.00
CA ASN A 146 -11.71 7.51 4.76
C ASN A 146 -12.63 6.57 3.93
N ARG A 147 -12.20 6.19 2.72
CA ARG A 147 -12.94 5.29 1.82
C ARG A 147 -12.37 3.85 1.81
N GLY A 148 -11.43 3.55 2.69
CA GLY A 148 -10.79 2.22 2.76
C GLY A 148 -9.76 1.94 1.66
N LEU A 149 -9.43 2.93 0.83
CA LEU A 149 -8.57 2.75 -0.35
C LEU A 149 -7.07 2.66 -0.03
N GLY A 150 -6.64 3.19 1.12
CA GLY A 150 -5.22 3.22 1.50
C GLY A 150 -4.56 1.85 1.55
N VAL A 151 -5.32 0.79 1.80
CA VAL A 151 -4.80 -0.59 1.79
C VAL A 151 -4.28 -0.99 0.41
N GLN A 152 -4.81 -0.42 -0.68
CA GLN A 152 -4.36 -0.72 -2.03
C GLN A 152 -2.95 -0.14 -2.28
N LEU A 153 -2.59 0.99 -1.67
CA LEU A 153 -1.22 1.51 -1.68
C LEU A 153 -0.26 0.53 -0.98
N LEU A 154 -0.65 0.02 0.19
CA LEU A 154 0.15 -0.99 0.90
C LEU A 154 0.28 -2.28 0.09
N GLY A 155 -0.81 -2.74 -0.55
CA GLY A 155 -0.81 -3.91 -1.42
C GLY A 155 0.15 -3.76 -2.60
N HIS A 156 0.20 -2.57 -3.22
CA HIS A 156 1.14 -2.25 -4.27
C HIS A 156 2.59 -2.32 -3.78
N ALA A 157 2.91 -1.71 -2.64
CA ALA A 157 4.24 -1.79 -2.02
C ALA A 157 4.64 -3.24 -1.71
N VAL A 158 3.73 -4.02 -1.11
CA VAL A 158 3.95 -5.45 -0.83
C VAL A 158 4.29 -6.22 -2.11
N SER A 159 3.56 -5.96 -3.20
CA SER A 159 3.80 -6.61 -4.49
C SER A 159 5.19 -6.33 -5.04
N ILE A 160 5.65 -5.09 -4.95
CA ILE A 160 6.98 -4.69 -5.43
C ILE A 160 8.06 -5.29 -4.54
N PHE A 161 7.98 -5.10 -3.23
CA PHE A 161 9.03 -5.56 -2.32
C PHE A 161 9.14 -7.09 -2.25
N ARG A 162 8.04 -7.82 -2.45
CA ARG A 162 8.10 -9.29 -2.62
C ARG A 162 8.87 -9.71 -3.87
N LYS A 163 8.72 -9.00 -4.99
CA LYS A 163 9.50 -9.25 -6.22
C LYS A 163 10.98 -8.98 -5.99
N GLU A 164 11.30 -8.01 -5.13
CA GLU A 164 12.67 -7.69 -4.70
C GLU A 164 13.19 -8.63 -3.59
N GLY A 165 12.44 -9.68 -3.24
CA GLY A 165 12.85 -10.67 -2.23
C GLY A 165 12.81 -10.17 -0.79
N ARG A 166 12.10 -9.04 -0.51
CA ARG A 166 11.97 -8.53 0.84
C ARG A 166 10.96 -9.34 1.65
N GLN A 167 11.24 -9.49 2.93
CA GLN A 167 10.41 -10.24 3.88
C GLN A 167 9.62 -9.35 4.83
N GLY A 168 10.00 -8.07 4.92
CA GLY A 168 9.34 -7.07 5.76
C GLY A 168 9.11 -5.76 5.04
N LEU A 169 8.15 -4.98 5.51
CA LEU A 169 7.94 -3.58 5.16
C LEU A 169 8.12 -2.71 6.39
N ARG A 170 8.92 -1.66 6.26
CA ARG A 170 9.10 -0.63 7.29
C ARG A 170 8.61 0.72 6.82
N LEU A 171 8.13 1.50 7.77
CA LEU A 171 7.82 2.91 7.59
C LEU A 171 8.04 3.65 8.90
N ARG A 172 8.01 4.99 8.83
CA ARG A 172 8.01 5.84 10.02
C ARG A 172 6.68 6.57 10.11
N CYS A 173 6.12 6.61 11.31
CA CYS A 173 4.88 7.30 11.60
C CYS A 173 5.08 8.25 12.78
N ALA A 174 4.60 9.48 12.66
CA ALA A 174 4.64 10.43 13.77
C ALA A 174 3.76 9.96 14.93
N LEU A 175 4.25 10.13 16.14
CA LEU A 175 3.57 9.71 17.37
C LEU A 175 2.19 10.37 17.54
N ASN A 176 2.04 11.59 17.06
CA ASN A 176 0.81 12.38 17.13
C ASN A 176 -0.14 12.17 15.93
N ASN A 177 0.18 11.27 15.00
CA ASN A 177 -0.69 10.96 13.87
C ASN A 177 -1.54 9.72 14.16
N ASP A 178 -2.49 9.85 15.10
CA ASP A 178 -3.35 8.76 15.55
C ASP A 178 -4.08 8.05 14.41
N HIS A 179 -4.49 8.81 13.38
CA HIS A 179 -5.18 8.24 12.22
C HIS A 179 -4.28 7.28 11.43
N ALA A 180 -3.03 7.68 11.18
CA ALA A 180 -2.08 6.83 10.48
C ALA A 180 -1.62 5.65 11.36
N GLN A 181 -1.40 5.88 12.67
CA GLN A 181 -1.08 4.81 13.63
C GLN A 181 -2.16 3.72 13.61
N HIS A 182 -3.43 4.11 13.75
CA HIS A 182 -4.55 3.17 13.70
C HIS A 182 -4.68 2.45 12.36
N PHE A 183 -4.44 3.17 11.25
CA PHE A 183 -4.43 2.58 9.92
C PHE A 183 -3.36 1.50 9.78
N TYR A 184 -2.13 1.77 10.18
CA TYR A 184 -1.04 0.80 10.08
C TYR A 184 -1.22 -0.39 11.01
N ASP A 185 -1.67 -0.18 12.24
CA ASP A 185 -2.01 -1.24 13.20
C ASP A 185 -3.08 -2.18 12.62
N LYS A 186 -4.18 -1.63 12.09
CA LYS A 186 -5.25 -2.39 11.44
C LYS A 186 -4.72 -3.30 10.32
N TYR A 187 -3.69 -2.89 9.60
CA TYR A 187 -3.09 -3.67 8.52
C TYR A 187 -1.85 -4.45 8.92
N GLY A 188 -1.66 -4.68 10.21
CA GLY A 188 -0.69 -5.61 10.78
C GLY A 188 0.74 -5.08 10.83
N PHE A 189 0.92 -3.76 10.84
CA PHE A 189 2.18 -3.16 11.23
C PHE A 189 2.25 -3.11 12.77
N HIS A 190 3.44 -3.35 13.29
CA HIS A 190 3.72 -3.23 14.71
C HIS A 190 4.95 -2.37 14.95
N LYS A 191 4.99 -1.71 16.07
CA LYS A 191 6.11 -0.86 16.45
C LYS A 191 7.33 -1.70 16.81
N ILE A 192 8.45 -1.42 16.16
CA ILE A 192 9.75 -2.07 16.43
C ILE A 192 10.78 -1.14 17.06
N GLY A 193 10.52 0.17 17.08
CA GLY A 193 11.44 1.14 17.66
C GLY A 193 10.93 2.56 17.54
N VAL A 194 11.79 3.50 17.94
CA VAL A 194 11.60 4.94 17.77
C VAL A 194 12.88 5.51 17.17
N GLU A 195 12.77 6.37 16.18
CA GLU A 195 13.87 7.16 15.64
C GLU A 195 13.68 8.64 15.98
N GLU A 196 14.76 9.31 16.36
CA GLU A 196 14.76 10.76 16.51
C GLU A 196 14.60 11.41 15.13
N GLY A 197 13.46 12.02 14.90
CA GLY A 197 13.24 12.85 13.74
C GLY A 197 13.80 14.27 13.93
N LYS A 198 13.93 15.03 12.86
CA LYS A 198 14.41 16.42 12.93
C LYS A 198 13.55 17.30 13.88
N TRP A 199 12.26 17.01 13.99
CA TRP A 199 11.29 17.83 14.72
C TRP A 199 10.58 17.05 15.83
N PHE A 200 10.30 15.79 15.60
CA PHE A 200 9.60 14.91 16.54
C PHE A 200 10.14 13.50 16.45
N PRO A 201 10.10 12.73 17.51
CA PRO A 201 10.36 11.30 17.44
C PRO A 201 9.30 10.62 16.57
N LEU A 202 9.73 9.61 15.84
CA LEU A 202 8.91 8.85 14.91
C LEU A 202 8.92 7.39 15.32
N ASP A 203 7.75 6.79 15.41
CA ASP A 203 7.65 5.35 15.53
C ASP A 203 8.14 4.67 14.26
N VAL A 204 9.00 3.68 14.42
CA VAL A 204 9.37 2.76 13.35
C VAL A 204 8.41 1.59 13.40
N LEU A 205 7.63 1.44 12.36
CA LEU A 205 6.63 0.39 12.22
C LEU A 205 7.09 -0.64 11.18
N GLU A 206 6.90 -1.91 11.49
CA GLU A 206 7.22 -3.01 10.57
C GLU A 206 6.05 -3.98 10.42
N LYS A 207 5.93 -4.54 9.23
CA LYS A 207 4.99 -5.60 8.89
C LYS A 207 5.71 -6.71 8.12
N PRO A 208 5.57 -8.00 8.53
CA PRO A 208 6.04 -9.12 7.72
C PRO A 208 5.24 -9.21 6.42
N ILE A 209 5.94 -9.45 5.32
CA ILE A 209 5.33 -9.63 3.98
C ILE A 209 5.80 -10.93 3.29
N CYS A 210 6.52 -11.79 4.01
CA CYS A 210 6.85 -13.11 3.50
C CYS A 210 5.57 -13.87 3.12
N ARG A 211 5.63 -14.62 2.02
CA ARG A 211 4.60 -15.62 1.76
C ARG A 211 4.77 -16.69 2.83
N PRO A 212 3.69 -17.15 3.48
CA PRO A 212 3.78 -18.38 4.24
C PRO A 212 4.32 -19.44 3.28
N ASP A 213 5.28 -20.23 3.75
CA ASP A 213 5.80 -21.37 2.99
C ASP A 213 4.60 -22.21 2.57
N ILE A 214 4.28 -22.20 1.29
CA ILE A 214 3.32 -23.15 0.74
C ILE A 214 4.09 -24.46 0.76
N PRO A 215 3.70 -25.46 1.58
CA PRO A 215 4.36 -26.74 1.55
C PRO A 215 4.29 -27.23 0.11
N ASN A 216 5.46 -27.58 -0.45
CA ASN A 216 5.51 -28.22 -1.77
C ASN A 216 4.57 -29.42 -1.70
N VAL A 217 3.42 -29.32 -2.35
CA VAL A 217 2.56 -30.47 -2.59
C VAL A 217 3.31 -31.27 -3.65
N ALA A 218 4.04 -32.28 -3.15
CA ALA A 218 4.70 -33.27 -3.98
C ALA A 218 3.64 -34.18 -4.66
#